data_7956914d731ba61e38c3aeb75b4ead33
#
_entry.id   7956914d731ba61e38c3aeb75b4ead33
#
_cell.length_a   1.000
_cell.length_b   1.000
_cell.length_c   1.000
_cell.angle_alpha   90.00
_cell.angle_beta   90.00
_cell.angle_gamma   90.00
#
_symmetry.space_group_name_H-M   'P 1'
#
loop_
_entity.id
_entity.type
_entity.pdbx_description
1 polymer ?
#
loop_
_entity_poly.entity_id
_entity_poly.type
_entity_poly.pdbx_seq_one_letter_code
_entity_poly.pdbx_strand_id
1 'polypeptide(L)'
;MMMVLLVVICSVISAMTGAAGWFIKNQAKEGDECEGDDEFGNFLIDSEGKCSLTSCIDGYKLAQGVCVQKPPPPSTAPAPSPSPAPVPSQENMTMGASGRAYTIREYSTNPEDDGGGDMRYLVRHNITCDNDAINSFALQRKANDSGELARINYKVGCLEGVNSGTTDMKTTGPTDDGQGSYIFLDRQKVDCETRPISEFKLERHGENKVKYAYKCSTLDHTGECRDVQTPMTDETGGNTYNLDRHDVKCEPGEAITSFRLIRNTPEDREMNGDRVAYSYKCCKMP
;
A
#
# COMPACT_ATOMS: atom_id res chain seq x y z
N MET A 1 -52.07 0.60 25.65
CA MET A 1 -51.54 -0.60 26.34
C MET A 1 -50.18 -1.07 25.84
N MET A 2 -49.78 -0.76 24.59
CA MET A 2 -48.49 -1.20 24.00
C MET A 2 -47.28 -0.37 24.46
N MET A 3 -47.46 0.88 24.86
CA MET A 3 -46.36 1.78 25.27
C MET A 3 -45.83 1.50 26.69
N VAL A 4 -46.63 0.94 27.58
CA VAL A 4 -46.21 0.60 28.95
C VAL A 4 -45.34 -0.67 28.97
N LEU A 5 -45.60 -1.59 28.04
CA LEU A 5 -44.80 -2.83 27.93
C LEU A 5 -43.34 -2.58 27.45
N LEU A 6 -43.13 -1.59 26.57
CA LEU A 6 -41.79 -1.23 26.05
C LEU A 6 -40.90 -0.59 27.12
N VAL A 7 -41.49 0.21 28.03
CA VAL A 7 -40.73 0.85 29.12
C VAL A 7 -40.27 -0.19 30.14
N VAL A 8 -41.11 -1.20 30.45
CA VAL A 8 -40.74 -2.27 31.39
C VAL A 8 -39.65 -3.16 30.84
N ILE A 9 -39.66 -3.46 29.53
CA ILE A 9 -38.61 -4.29 28.87
C ILE A 9 -37.28 -3.53 28.84
N CYS A 10 -37.26 -2.24 28.53
CA CYS A 10 -36.03 -1.43 28.57
C CYS A 10 -35.45 -1.32 29.99
N SER A 11 -36.29 -1.22 30.99
CA SER A 11 -35.86 -1.14 32.42
C SER A 11 -35.23 -2.45 32.91
N VAL A 12 -35.74 -3.60 32.45
CA VAL A 12 -35.19 -4.92 32.83
C VAL A 12 -33.88 -5.19 32.12
N ILE A 13 -33.71 -4.77 30.84
CA ILE A 13 -32.45 -4.94 30.10
C ILE A 13 -31.35 -4.04 30.69
N SER A 14 -31.67 -2.80 31.09
CA SER A 14 -30.71 -1.91 31.75
C SER A 14 -30.28 -2.44 33.13
N ALA A 15 -31.14 -3.10 33.84
CA ALA A 15 -30.81 -3.69 35.15
C ALA A 15 -29.88 -4.92 34.99
N MET A 16 -30.06 -5.72 33.92
CA MET A 16 -29.23 -6.90 33.69
C MET A 16 -27.79 -6.54 33.18
N THR A 17 -27.67 -5.50 32.36
CA THR A 17 -26.34 -5.04 31.92
C THR A 17 -25.53 -4.37 33.03
N GLY A 18 -26.21 -3.65 33.94
CA GLY A 18 -25.57 -3.07 35.13
C GLY A 18 -25.06 -4.13 36.11
N ALA A 19 -25.83 -5.20 36.34
CA ALA A 19 -25.46 -6.28 37.24
C ALA A 19 -24.33 -7.14 36.69
N ALA A 20 -24.30 -7.42 35.38
CA ALA A 20 -23.24 -8.18 34.75
C ALA A 20 -21.90 -7.40 34.78
N GLY A 21 -21.90 -6.08 34.53
CA GLY A 21 -20.71 -5.24 34.63
C GLY A 21 -20.16 -5.14 36.07
N TRP A 22 -21.06 -5.18 37.09
CA TRP A 22 -20.64 -5.16 38.50
C TRP A 22 -20.04 -6.49 38.94
N PHE A 23 -20.57 -7.63 38.43
CA PHE A 23 -20.04 -8.97 38.77
C PHE A 23 -18.63 -9.21 38.17
N ILE A 24 -18.36 -8.73 36.97
CA ILE A 24 -17.03 -8.86 36.34
C ILE A 24 -15.99 -8.04 37.08
N LYS A 25 -16.35 -6.83 37.54
CA LYS A 25 -15.45 -5.94 38.28
C LYS A 25 -15.02 -6.47 39.65
N ASN A 26 -15.85 -7.32 40.26
CA ASN A 26 -15.58 -7.89 41.59
C ASN A 26 -14.81 -9.23 41.58
N GLN A 27 -14.46 -9.77 40.42
CA GLN A 27 -13.68 -11.01 40.28
C GLN A 27 -12.23 -10.83 39.79
N ALA A 28 -11.92 -9.66 39.29
CA ALA A 28 -10.55 -9.38 38.85
C ALA A 28 -9.63 -9.20 40.09
N LYS A 29 -8.53 -9.92 40.09
CA LYS A 29 -7.54 -9.90 41.18
C LYS A 29 -6.37 -8.99 40.82
N GLU A 30 -5.67 -8.50 41.84
CA GLU A 30 -4.38 -7.82 41.63
C GLU A 30 -3.43 -8.72 40.85
N GLY A 31 -2.86 -8.19 39.75
CA GLY A 31 -1.97 -8.90 38.86
C GLY A 31 -2.64 -9.57 37.66
N ASP A 32 -4.00 -9.55 37.55
CA ASP A 32 -4.67 -10.03 36.33
C ASP A 32 -4.43 -9.07 35.17
N GLU A 33 -4.28 -9.61 33.95
CA GLU A 33 -4.14 -8.80 32.74
C GLU A 33 -5.44 -8.06 32.42
N CYS A 34 -5.33 -6.84 31.94
CA CYS A 34 -6.45 -6.01 31.53
C CYS A 34 -6.13 -5.23 30.26
N GLU A 35 -7.16 -4.83 29.52
CA GLU A 35 -7.02 -4.00 28.32
C GLU A 35 -6.89 -2.52 28.72
N GLY A 36 -5.86 -1.84 28.19
CA GLY A 36 -5.62 -0.41 28.30
C GLY A 36 -5.55 0.25 26.94
N ASP A 37 -5.43 1.56 26.92
CA ASP A 37 -5.46 2.38 25.69
C ASP A 37 -4.10 2.41 24.92
N ASP A 38 -3.04 1.81 25.46
CA ASP A 38 -1.71 1.77 24.83
C ASP A 38 -1.46 0.38 24.19
N GLU A 39 -1.46 0.29 22.88
CA GLU A 39 -1.28 -0.96 22.15
C GLU A 39 0.12 -1.60 22.30
N PHE A 40 1.10 -0.85 22.83
CA PHE A 40 2.47 -1.32 23.05
C PHE A 40 2.76 -1.63 24.53
N GLY A 41 1.73 -1.64 25.36
CA GLY A 41 1.84 -1.81 26.79
C GLY A 41 1.19 -3.07 27.33
N ASN A 42 1.79 -3.62 28.38
CA ASN A 42 1.15 -4.68 29.18
C ASN A 42 0.52 -4.03 30.42
N PHE A 43 -0.76 -4.28 30.60
CA PHE A 43 -1.55 -3.72 31.70
C PHE A 43 -1.88 -4.80 32.71
N LEU A 44 -1.81 -4.44 33.98
CA LEU A 44 -2.21 -5.31 35.09
C LEU A 44 -3.15 -4.54 36.03
N ILE A 45 -3.98 -5.26 36.74
CA ILE A 45 -4.86 -4.72 37.76
C ILE A 45 -4.03 -4.48 39.03
N ASP A 46 -4.03 -3.25 39.52
CA ASP A 46 -3.37 -2.87 40.78
C ASP A 46 -4.22 -3.25 42.01
N SER A 47 -3.68 -2.99 43.21
CA SER A 47 -4.33 -3.27 44.49
C SER A 47 -5.65 -2.48 44.71
N GLU A 48 -5.86 -1.42 43.93
CA GLU A 48 -7.08 -0.60 43.95
C GLU A 48 -8.09 -1.07 42.92
N GLY A 49 -7.78 -2.14 42.15
CA GLY A 49 -8.63 -2.70 41.12
C GLY A 49 -8.65 -1.87 39.83
N LYS A 50 -7.62 -1.03 39.62
CA LYS A 50 -7.47 -0.18 38.43
C LYS A 50 -6.47 -0.80 37.45
N CYS A 51 -6.80 -0.74 36.15
CA CYS A 51 -5.90 -1.16 35.10
C CYS A 51 -4.74 -0.15 34.95
N SER A 52 -3.53 -0.63 35.16
CA SER A 52 -2.33 0.21 35.14
C SER A 52 -1.26 -0.36 34.22
N LEU A 53 -0.63 0.51 33.41
CA LEU A 53 0.46 0.14 32.52
C LEU A 53 1.70 -0.23 33.33
N THR A 54 2.17 -1.47 33.24
CA THR A 54 3.27 -2.00 34.05
C THR A 54 4.56 -2.20 33.26
N SER A 55 4.46 -2.55 32.00
CA SER A 55 5.62 -2.74 31.12
C SER A 55 5.26 -2.47 29.67
N CYS A 56 6.27 -2.34 28.83
CA CYS A 56 6.11 -2.21 27.39
C CYS A 56 6.65 -3.45 26.68
N ILE A 57 6.11 -3.75 25.52
CA ILE A 57 6.64 -4.81 24.65
C ILE A 57 8.06 -4.49 24.19
N ASP A 58 8.76 -5.50 23.66
CA ASP A 58 10.13 -5.35 23.17
C ASP A 58 10.26 -4.24 22.12
N GLY A 59 11.27 -3.38 22.28
CA GLY A 59 11.49 -2.21 21.43
C GLY A 59 10.94 -0.91 22.00
N TYR A 60 10.15 -0.95 23.08
CA TYR A 60 9.60 0.23 23.74
C TYR A 60 10.09 0.37 25.20
N LYS A 61 10.00 1.57 25.74
CA LYS A 61 10.28 1.86 27.15
C LYS A 61 9.15 2.69 27.76
N LEU A 62 8.86 2.44 29.03
CA LEU A 62 7.90 3.23 29.76
C LEU A 62 8.46 4.63 30.04
N ALA A 63 7.76 5.67 29.61
CA ALA A 63 8.08 7.06 29.89
C ALA A 63 6.79 7.84 30.14
N GLN A 64 6.70 8.47 31.31
CA GLN A 64 5.54 9.27 31.73
C GLN A 64 4.17 8.54 31.62
N GLY A 65 4.18 7.22 31.84
CA GLY A 65 2.94 6.42 31.83
C GLY A 65 2.48 5.95 30.45
N VAL A 66 3.31 6.10 29.41
CA VAL A 66 3.07 5.59 28.05
C VAL A 66 4.29 4.85 27.53
N CYS A 67 4.09 3.92 26.59
CA CYS A 67 5.17 3.20 25.94
C CYS A 67 5.72 4.03 24.77
N VAL A 68 7.00 4.42 24.84
CA VAL A 68 7.69 5.15 23.77
C VAL A 68 8.78 4.28 23.16
N GLN A 69 8.96 4.36 21.86
CA GLN A 69 9.97 3.58 21.14
C GLN A 69 11.38 3.86 21.69
N LYS A 70 12.17 2.82 21.94
CA LYS A 70 13.57 2.97 22.32
C LYS A 70 14.35 3.57 21.15
N PRO A 71 15.18 4.60 21.36
CA PRO A 71 16.08 5.06 20.31
C PRO A 71 16.96 3.87 19.87
N PRO A 72 17.24 3.72 18.57
CA PRO A 72 18.14 2.69 18.11
C PRO A 72 19.50 2.84 18.82
N PRO A 73 20.19 1.73 19.16
CA PRO A 73 21.50 1.80 19.74
C PRO A 73 22.42 2.63 18.83
N PRO A 74 23.28 3.49 19.37
CA PRO A 74 24.20 4.28 18.57
C PRO A 74 24.98 3.32 17.66
N SER A 75 24.77 3.45 16.36
CA SER A 75 25.51 2.69 15.35
C SER A 75 26.97 3.07 15.52
N THR A 76 27.80 2.13 15.95
CA THR A 76 29.26 2.22 15.79
C THR A 76 29.54 2.05 14.30
N ALA A 77 29.31 3.13 13.54
CA ALA A 77 29.71 3.17 12.16
C ALA A 77 31.25 3.03 12.10
N PRO A 78 31.79 2.07 11.33
CA PRO A 78 33.19 2.09 10.99
C PRO A 78 33.49 3.41 10.27
N ALA A 79 34.66 3.98 10.54
CA ALA A 79 35.11 5.23 9.93
C ALA A 79 34.87 5.21 8.41
N PRO A 80 34.39 6.32 7.81
CA PRO A 80 34.09 6.33 6.39
C PRO A 80 35.37 6.05 5.59
N SER A 81 35.36 4.94 4.89
CA SER A 81 36.32 4.67 3.81
C SER A 81 36.20 5.81 2.79
N PRO A 82 37.30 6.32 2.22
CA PRO A 82 37.22 7.40 1.24
C PRO A 82 36.27 6.99 0.11
N SER A 83 35.27 7.83 -0.10
CA SER A 83 34.22 7.62 -1.12
C SER A 83 34.91 7.40 -2.49
N PRO A 84 34.69 6.28 -3.16
CA PRO A 84 35.11 6.16 -4.55
C PRO A 84 34.41 7.25 -5.36
N ALA A 85 35.14 7.88 -6.26
CA ALA A 85 34.59 8.84 -7.20
C ALA A 85 33.33 8.27 -7.86
N PRO A 86 32.29 9.09 -8.15
CA PRO A 86 31.06 8.61 -8.75
C PRO A 86 31.42 7.89 -10.05
N VAL A 87 31.19 6.59 -10.05
CA VAL A 87 31.24 5.77 -11.28
C VAL A 87 30.10 6.32 -12.14
N PRO A 88 30.35 6.75 -13.38
CA PRO A 88 29.29 7.15 -14.30
C PRO A 88 28.30 5.99 -14.39
N SER A 89 27.02 6.28 -14.12
CA SER A 89 25.93 5.33 -14.23
C SER A 89 26.03 4.66 -15.61
N GLN A 90 26.32 3.36 -15.63
CA GLN A 90 26.25 2.60 -16.87
C GLN A 90 24.80 2.66 -17.34
N GLU A 91 24.54 3.46 -18.37
CA GLU A 91 23.30 3.39 -19.11
C GLU A 91 23.17 1.96 -19.64
N ASN A 92 22.24 1.21 -19.07
CA ASN A 92 21.90 -0.12 -19.56
C ASN A 92 21.19 0.03 -20.92
N MET A 93 21.99 0.19 -21.98
CA MET A 93 21.47 0.13 -23.34
C MET A 93 21.09 -1.31 -23.67
N THR A 94 19.84 -1.55 -23.92
CA THR A 94 19.33 -2.85 -24.37
C THR A 94 18.82 -2.73 -25.80
N MET A 95 19.22 -3.65 -26.65
CA MET A 95 18.79 -3.69 -28.06
C MET A 95 17.37 -4.32 -28.12
N GLY A 96 16.41 -3.60 -28.66
CA GLY A 96 15.09 -4.16 -28.99
C GLY A 96 15.13 -5.17 -30.14
N ALA A 97 14.02 -5.83 -30.43
CA ALA A 97 13.89 -6.84 -31.49
C ALA A 97 14.26 -6.28 -32.90
N SER A 98 14.14 -4.97 -33.10
CA SER A 98 14.50 -4.25 -34.33
C SER A 98 15.96 -3.76 -34.35
N GLY A 99 16.78 -4.09 -33.34
CA GLY A 99 18.13 -3.52 -33.20
C GLY A 99 18.14 -2.08 -32.67
N ARG A 100 16.98 -1.55 -32.21
CA ARG A 100 16.86 -0.24 -31.60
C ARG A 100 17.38 -0.29 -30.16
N ALA A 101 18.22 0.67 -29.81
CA ALA A 101 18.68 0.81 -28.44
C ALA A 101 17.62 1.57 -27.61
N TYR A 102 17.22 0.98 -26.49
CA TYR A 102 16.37 1.61 -25.50
C TYR A 102 17.15 1.83 -24.21
N THR A 103 16.86 2.94 -23.53
CA THR A 103 17.36 3.23 -22.18
C THR A 103 16.21 3.27 -21.20
N ILE A 104 16.47 2.95 -19.93
CA ILE A 104 15.47 3.08 -18.88
C ILE A 104 15.86 4.29 -18.03
N ARG A 105 15.05 5.33 -18.09
CA ARG A 105 15.13 6.49 -17.20
C ARG A 105 14.28 6.24 -15.96
N GLU A 106 14.89 6.26 -14.80
CA GLU A 106 14.17 6.15 -13.52
C GLU A 106 13.92 7.53 -12.92
N TYR A 107 12.74 7.70 -12.34
CA TYR A 107 12.40 8.86 -11.50
C TYR A 107 11.49 8.43 -10.35
N SER A 108 11.27 9.35 -9.42
CA SER A 108 10.30 9.17 -8.34
C SER A 108 9.31 10.33 -8.32
N THR A 109 8.03 10.03 -8.06
CA THR A 109 7.05 11.08 -7.75
C THR A 109 7.40 11.75 -6.42
N ASN A 110 6.86 12.93 -6.17
CA ASN A 110 7.05 13.59 -4.88
C ASN A 110 6.46 12.73 -3.75
N PRO A 111 7.15 12.62 -2.61
CA PRO A 111 6.58 11.97 -1.45
C PRO A 111 5.37 12.74 -0.91
N GLU A 112 4.22 12.06 -0.81
CA GLU A 112 2.97 12.60 -0.30
C GLU A 112 2.54 11.81 0.96
N ASP A 113 1.72 12.43 1.79
CA ASP A 113 1.10 11.79 2.95
C ASP A 113 0.30 10.55 2.51
N ASP A 114 0.42 9.43 3.23
CA ASP A 114 -0.25 8.17 2.94
C ASP A 114 -1.67 8.07 3.56
N GLY A 115 -2.05 9.07 4.37
CA GLY A 115 -3.35 9.12 5.04
C GLY A 115 -3.60 7.96 5.99
N GLY A 116 -2.55 7.44 6.62
CA GLY A 116 -2.66 6.25 7.47
C GLY A 116 -2.88 4.96 6.68
N GLY A 117 -2.45 4.93 5.41
CA GLY A 117 -2.60 3.79 4.53
C GLY A 117 -3.90 3.79 3.69
N ASP A 118 -4.59 4.91 3.62
CA ASP A 118 -5.82 5.06 2.86
C ASP A 118 -5.55 5.18 1.34
N MET A 119 -6.14 4.28 0.55
CA MET A 119 -6.01 4.23 -0.92
C MET A 119 -6.35 5.57 -1.59
N ARG A 120 -7.26 6.37 -1.02
CA ARG A 120 -7.68 7.66 -1.57
C ARG A 120 -6.52 8.65 -1.66
N TYR A 121 -5.42 8.44 -0.94
CA TYR A 121 -4.22 9.27 -1.01
C TYR A 121 -3.34 8.95 -2.23
N LEU A 122 -3.50 7.79 -2.87
CA LEU A 122 -2.82 7.46 -4.13
C LEU A 122 -3.20 8.41 -5.29
N VAL A 123 -4.34 9.10 -5.20
CA VAL A 123 -4.79 10.07 -6.24
C VAL A 123 -3.84 11.27 -6.39
N ARG A 124 -2.94 11.48 -5.43
CA ARG A 124 -1.95 12.57 -5.45
C ARG A 124 -0.77 12.28 -6.38
N HIS A 125 -0.65 11.03 -6.84
CA HIS A 125 0.45 10.59 -7.67
C HIS A 125 0.00 10.45 -9.12
N ASN A 126 0.70 11.15 -10.01
CA ASN A 126 0.60 10.96 -11.45
C ASN A 126 1.87 10.26 -11.94
N ILE A 127 1.72 9.10 -12.54
CA ILE A 127 2.80 8.30 -13.11
C ILE A 127 2.79 8.54 -14.61
N THR A 128 3.82 9.22 -15.15
CA THR A 128 3.88 9.57 -16.57
C THR A 128 5.29 9.41 -17.13
N CYS A 129 5.39 8.86 -18.30
CA CYS A 129 6.62 8.80 -19.11
C CYS A 129 6.55 9.75 -20.32
N ASP A 130 5.63 10.72 -20.28
CA ASP A 130 5.40 11.68 -21.37
C ASP A 130 5.08 10.97 -22.71
N ASN A 131 5.99 11.02 -23.69
CA ASN A 131 5.84 10.37 -24.99
C ASN A 131 6.49 8.98 -25.04
N ASP A 132 7.03 8.51 -23.92
CA ASP A 132 7.68 7.21 -23.79
C ASP A 132 6.75 6.20 -23.10
N ALA A 133 7.24 4.99 -22.89
CA ALA A 133 6.46 3.90 -22.32
C ALA A 133 6.86 3.59 -20.87
N ILE A 134 5.91 3.22 -20.05
CA ILE A 134 6.18 2.74 -18.69
C ILE A 134 6.74 1.31 -18.77
N ASN A 135 7.98 1.13 -18.28
CA ASN A 135 8.62 -0.17 -18.13
C ASN A 135 8.39 -0.74 -16.72
N SER A 136 8.39 0.12 -15.69
CA SER A 136 8.24 -0.34 -14.31
C SER A 136 7.60 0.72 -13.41
N PHE A 137 6.96 0.26 -12.33
CA PHE A 137 6.55 1.11 -11.21
C PHE A 137 6.51 0.32 -9.90
N ALA A 138 6.84 0.98 -8.80
CA ALA A 138 6.75 0.44 -7.45
C ALA A 138 6.36 1.54 -6.47
N LEU A 139 5.45 1.26 -5.55
CA LEU A 139 5.18 2.14 -4.42
C LEU A 139 6.34 2.04 -3.44
N GLN A 140 6.73 3.15 -2.86
CA GLN A 140 7.78 3.22 -1.84
C GLN A 140 7.28 4.00 -0.64
N ARG A 141 7.66 3.56 0.56
CA ARG A 141 7.43 4.32 1.78
C ARG A 141 8.61 5.24 2.04
N LYS A 142 8.30 6.43 2.53
CA LYS A 142 9.30 7.44 2.93
C LYS A 142 9.01 7.94 4.32
N ALA A 143 10.07 8.20 5.08
CA ALA A 143 9.94 8.88 6.37
C ALA A 143 9.46 10.33 6.16
N ASN A 144 8.60 10.79 7.08
CA ASN A 144 8.28 12.20 7.24
C ASN A 144 9.41 12.90 8.02
N ASP A 145 9.22 14.19 8.31
CA ASP A 145 10.22 15.00 9.03
C ASP A 145 10.43 14.56 10.50
N SER A 146 9.48 13.81 11.07
CA SER A 146 9.61 13.17 12.39
C SER A 146 10.24 11.78 12.36
N GLY A 147 10.55 11.25 11.17
CA GLY A 147 11.15 9.93 10.97
C GLY A 147 10.15 8.79 10.86
N GLU A 148 8.84 9.06 10.89
CA GLU A 148 7.80 8.07 10.71
C GLU A 148 7.59 7.75 9.21
N LEU A 149 7.34 6.49 8.88
CA LEU A 149 7.03 6.06 7.51
C LEU A 149 5.57 6.39 7.15
N ALA A 150 5.25 7.67 7.06
CA ALA A 150 3.91 8.20 6.81
C ALA A 150 3.77 8.88 5.44
N ARG A 151 4.75 8.73 4.58
CA ARG A 151 4.71 9.24 3.20
C ARG A 151 4.94 8.11 2.20
N ILE A 152 4.31 8.26 1.05
CA ILE A 152 4.44 7.33 -0.08
C ILE A 152 4.83 8.10 -1.34
N ASN A 153 5.54 7.43 -2.23
CA ASN A 153 5.84 7.88 -3.58
C ASN A 153 5.95 6.69 -4.51
N TYR A 154 5.86 6.92 -5.81
CA TYR A 154 6.18 5.89 -6.81
C TYR A 154 7.59 6.06 -7.33
N LYS A 155 8.34 4.96 -7.40
CA LYS A 155 9.51 4.83 -8.26
C LYS A 155 9.03 4.33 -9.61
N VAL A 156 9.43 4.99 -10.69
CA VAL A 156 8.95 4.73 -12.05
C VAL A 156 10.13 4.57 -12.98
N GLY A 157 10.09 3.55 -13.84
CA GLY A 157 11.04 3.37 -14.94
C GLY A 157 10.34 3.62 -16.28
N CYS A 158 10.85 4.56 -17.04
CA CYS A 158 10.41 4.90 -18.39
C CYS A 158 11.35 4.31 -19.43
N LEU A 159 10.81 3.60 -20.41
CA LEU A 159 11.55 3.08 -21.56
C LEU A 159 11.65 4.20 -22.60
N GLU A 160 12.79 4.89 -22.59
CA GLU A 160 13.06 6.00 -23.51
C GLU A 160 13.41 5.50 -24.92
N GLY A 161 13.12 6.36 -25.90
CA GLY A 161 13.35 6.06 -27.31
C GLY A 161 12.17 5.44 -28.03
N VAL A 162 11.08 5.20 -27.31
CA VAL A 162 9.81 4.76 -27.90
C VAL A 162 9.23 5.87 -28.78
N ASN A 163 9.35 7.14 -28.33
CA ASN A 163 8.97 8.37 -29.06
C ASN A 163 7.61 8.23 -29.76
N SER A 164 6.69 7.61 -29.10
CA SER A 164 5.33 7.44 -29.59
C SER A 164 4.44 8.53 -29.01
N GLY A 165 3.65 9.19 -29.84
CA GLY A 165 2.59 10.06 -29.32
C GLY A 165 1.72 9.32 -28.30
N THR A 166 0.91 10.08 -27.55
CA THR A 166 -0.05 9.50 -26.61
C THR A 166 -1.48 9.62 -27.13
N THR A 167 -2.32 8.65 -26.77
CA THR A 167 -3.77 8.73 -27.04
C THR A 167 -4.47 9.73 -26.13
N ASP A 168 -5.72 10.02 -26.41
CA ASP A 168 -6.59 10.67 -25.46
C ASP A 168 -6.69 9.87 -24.14
N MET A 169 -6.99 10.58 -23.05
CA MET A 169 -7.16 10.00 -21.74
C MET A 169 -8.33 8.99 -21.77
N LYS A 170 -8.04 7.75 -21.38
CA LYS A 170 -9.01 6.69 -21.12
C LYS A 170 -9.28 6.59 -19.63
N THR A 171 -10.39 6.00 -19.25
CA THR A 171 -10.68 5.68 -17.84
C THR A 171 -11.21 4.27 -17.70
N THR A 172 -10.91 3.65 -16.56
CA THR A 172 -11.65 2.44 -16.13
C THR A 172 -13.04 2.84 -15.64
N GLY A 173 -13.95 1.89 -15.54
CA GLY A 173 -15.25 2.15 -14.90
C GLY A 173 -15.06 2.49 -13.41
N PRO A 174 -15.81 3.45 -12.86
CA PRO A 174 -15.71 3.77 -11.44
C PRO A 174 -16.24 2.62 -10.58
N THR A 175 -15.46 2.19 -9.58
CA THR A 175 -15.85 1.16 -8.60
C THR A 175 -15.78 1.72 -7.18
N ASP A 176 -16.45 1.06 -6.25
CA ASP A 176 -16.40 1.38 -4.83
C ASP A 176 -14.95 1.43 -4.32
N ASP A 177 -14.62 2.41 -3.46
CA ASP A 177 -13.29 2.60 -2.88
C ASP A 177 -13.05 1.81 -1.59
N GLY A 178 -14.05 1.02 -1.14
CA GLY A 178 -13.94 0.22 0.07
C GLY A 178 -13.58 1.01 1.32
N GLN A 179 -14.03 2.27 1.40
CA GLN A 179 -13.70 3.20 2.48
C GLN A 179 -12.18 3.45 2.64
N GLY A 180 -11.47 3.42 1.52
CA GLY A 180 -10.02 3.65 1.47
C GLY A 180 -9.16 2.39 1.44
N SER A 181 -9.76 1.21 1.43
CA SER A 181 -9.03 -0.05 1.34
C SER A 181 -8.51 -0.33 -0.07
N TYR A 182 -7.18 -0.50 -0.21
CA TYR A 182 -6.55 -0.72 -1.52
C TYR A 182 -6.94 -2.04 -2.19
N ILE A 183 -7.48 -3.02 -1.44
CA ILE A 183 -7.95 -4.29 -2.02
C ILE A 183 -8.99 -4.06 -3.12
N PHE A 184 -9.77 -2.99 -3.00
CA PHE A 184 -10.79 -2.63 -3.97
C PHE A 184 -10.23 -2.20 -5.34
N LEU A 185 -8.91 -2.01 -5.46
CA LEU A 185 -8.23 -1.86 -6.76
C LEU A 185 -8.23 -3.14 -7.58
N ASP A 186 -8.55 -4.30 -7.00
CA ASP A 186 -8.72 -5.58 -7.72
C ASP A 186 -9.83 -5.53 -8.78
N ARG A 187 -10.77 -4.58 -8.65
CA ARG A 187 -11.88 -4.32 -9.58
C ARG A 187 -11.48 -3.42 -10.75
N GLN A 188 -10.25 -2.92 -10.75
CA GLN A 188 -9.73 -1.99 -11.73
C GLN A 188 -8.69 -2.69 -12.62
N LYS A 189 -8.84 -2.56 -13.94
CA LYS A 189 -7.85 -3.03 -14.92
C LYS A 189 -7.48 -1.88 -15.83
N VAL A 190 -6.22 -1.47 -15.80
CA VAL A 190 -5.65 -0.59 -16.82
C VAL A 190 -5.23 -1.46 -18.00
N ASP A 191 -5.73 -1.16 -19.19
CA ASP A 191 -5.50 -2.00 -20.36
C ASP A 191 -5.40 -1.16 -21.64
N CYS A 192 -4.24 -1.19 -22.24
CA CYS A 192 -3.95 -0.56 -23.52
C CYS A 192 -3.91 -1.59 -24.68
N GLU A 193 -4.34 -2.82 -24.43
CA GLU A 193 -4.38 -3.91 -25.42
C GLU A 193 -2.98 -4.25 -25.96
N THR A 194 -2.69 -3.78 -27.18
CA THR A 194 -1.42 -4.00 -27.89
C THR A 194 -0.43 -2.84 -27.70
N ARG A 195 -0.81 -1.79 -27.02
CA ARG A 195 -0.01 -0.57 -26.90
C ARG A 195 0.53 -0.40 -25.48
N PRO A 196 1.74 0.18 -25.34
CA PRO A 196 2.26 0.49 -24.00
C PRO A 196 1.43 1.53 -23.28
N ILE A 197 1.46 1.47 -21.96
CA ILE A 197 0.95 2.52 -21.10
C ILE A 197 2.01 3.63 -21.02
N SER A 198 1.63 4.88 -21.24
CA SER A 198 2.49 6.07 -21.11
C SER A 198 2.21 6.87 -19.85
N GLU A 199 0.98 6.81 -19.33
CA GLU A 199 0.55 7.55 -18.15
C GLU A 199 -0.57 6.80 -17.44
N PHE A 200 -0.58 6.83 -16.10
CA PHE A 200 -1.76 6.45 -15.32
C PHE A 200 -1.78 7.18 -13.99
N LYS A 201 -2.98 7.39 -13.46
CA LYS A 201 -3.24 7.91 -12.11
C LYS A 201 -4.54 7.35 -11.57
N LEU A 202 -4.64 7.20 -10.26
CA LEU A 202 -5.91 6.96 -9.61
C LEU A 202 -6.68 8.28 -9.49
N GLU A 203 -7.99 8.26 -9.71
CA GLU A 203 -8.86 9.42 -9.56
C GLU A 203 -10.06 9.07 -8.69
N ARG A 204 -10.50 10.02 -7.87
CA ARG A 204 -11.78 9.90 -7.17
C ARG A 204 -12.94 10.16 -8.14
N HIS A 205 -14.04 9.44 -7.95
CA HIS A 205 -15.27 9.64 -8.69
C HIS A 205 -16.47 9.72 -7.72
N GLY A 206 -16.87 10.93 -7.37
CA GLY A 206 -17.83 11.17 -6.29
C GLY A 206 -17.22 10.88 -4.91
N GLU A 207 -18.06 10.51 -3.95
CA GLU A 207 -17.64 10.39 -2.55
C GLU A 207 -16.92 9.08 -2.25
N ASN A 208 -17.40 7.95 -2.81
CA ASN A 208 -17.00 6.59 -2.41
C ASN A 208 -16.55 5.73 -3.60
N LYS A 209 -16.11 6.33 -4.70
CA LYS A 209 -15.65 5.58 -5.87
C LYS A 209 -14.31 6.07 -6.35
N VAL A 210 -13.57 5.14 -6.97
CA VAL A 210 -12.30 5.40 -7.62
C VAL A 210 -12.29 4.79 -9.03
N LYS A 211 -11.44 5.32 -9.88
CA LYS A 211 -11.15 4.82 -11.23
C LYS A 211 -9.71 5.13 -11.57
N TYR A 212 -9.11 4.39 -12.48
CA TYR A 212 -7.88 4.83 -13.13
C TYR A 212 -8.22 5.70 -14.34
N ALA A 213 -7.47 6.81 -14.47
CA ALA A 213 -7.30 7.54 -15.73
C ALA A 213 -5.93 7.19 -16.29
N TYR A 214 -5.83 6.91 -17.60
CA TYR A 214 -4.59 6.45 -18.21
C TYR A 214 -4.51 6.81 -19.69
N LYS A 215 -3.28 6.89 -20.20
CA LYS A 215 -3.00 7.07 -21.62
C LYS A 215 -2.19 5.89 -22.15
N CYS A 216 -2.46 5.55 -23.39
CA CYS A 216 -1.72 4.58 -24.13
C CYS A 216 -0.81 5.28 -25.14
N SER A 217 0.30 4.67 -25.46
CA SER A 217 1.10 5.05 -26.60
C SER A 217 0.32 4.93 -27.91
N THR A 218 0.64 5.69 -28.92
CA THR A 218 0.09 5.48 -30.28
C THR A 218 0.83 4.38 -31.04
N LEU A 219 2.01 3.96 -30.56
CA LEU A 219 2.81 2.91 -31.16
C LEU A 219 2.33 1.54 -30.66
N ASP A 220 1.99 0.65 -31.60
CA ASP A 220 1.73 -0.75 -31.26
C ASP A 220 3.05 -1.50 -31.02
N HIS A 221 3.05 -2.46 -30.08
CA HIS A 221 4.16 -3.38 -29.98
C HIS A 221 4.19 -4.32 -31.19
N THR A 222 5.36 -4.73 -31.61
CA THR A 222 5.53 -5.70 -32.71
C THR A 222 6.10 -7.02 -32.23
N GLY A 223 6.43 -7.11 -30.96
CA GLY A 223 7.09 -8.25 -30.34
C GLY A 223 6.14 -9.17 -29.58
N GLU A 224 6.76 -10.18 -28.98
CA GLU A 224 6.10 -11.12 -28.09
C GLU A 224 5.67 -10.43 -26.79
N CYS A 225 4.52 -10.84 -26.28
CA CYS A 225 4.04 -10.44 -24.95
C CYS A 225 4.06 -11.61 -23.98
N ARG A 226 4.28 -11.32 -22.71
CA ARG A 226 4.19 -12.29 -21.64
C ARG A 226 3.37 -11.74 -20.49
N ASP A 227 2.57 -12.60 -19.88
CA ASP A 227 1.89 -12.28 -18.64
C ASP A 227 2.84 -12.54 -17.47
N VAL A 228 2.90 -11.58 -16.55
CA VAL A 228 3.78 -11.59 -15.38
C VAL A 228 2.94 -11.32 -14.14
N GLN A 229 3.39 -11.86 -13.01
CA GLN A 229 2.76 -11.62 -11.73
C GLN A 229 3.85 -11.35 -10.68
N THR A 230 3.63 -10.36 -9.82
CA THR A 230 4.47 -10.20 -8.63
C THR A 230 4.19 -11.33 -7.64
N PRO A 231 5.11 -11.64 -6.71
CA PRO A 231 4.81 -12.59 -5.64
C PRO A 231 3.53 -12.21 -4.88
N MET A 232 2.73 -13.20 -4.52
CA MET A 232 1.60 -12.99 -3.61
C MET A 232 2.11 -12.61 -2.23
N THR A 233 1.64 -11.49 -1.69
CA THR A 233 1.96 -11.03 -0.35
C THR A 233 0.71 -10.92 0.50
N ASP A 234 0.86 -11.07 1.82
CA ASP A 234 -0.25 -10.98 2.75
C ASP A 234 -0.86 -9.59 2.71
N GLU A 235 -2.18 -9.56 2.60
CA GLU A 235 -2.98 -8.37 2.74
C GLU A 235 -3.25 -8.15 4.24
N THR A 236 -2.82 -7.02 4.78
CA THR A 236 -3.00 -6.69 6.19
C THR A 236 -3.88 -5.45 6.32
N GLY A 237 -5.20 -5.66 6.46
CA GLY A 237 -6.14 -4.59 6.78
C GLY A 237 -6.39 -3.55 5.68
N GLY A 238 -6.03 -3.83 4.41
CA GLY A 238 -6.32 -2.94 3.28
C GLY A 238 -5.49 -1.66 3.21
N ASN A 239 -4.39 -1.58 3.95
CA ASN A 239 -3.53 -0.41 3.99
C ASN A 239 -2.59 -0.31 2.79
N THR A 240 -2.58 0.82 2.08
CA THR A 240 -1.82 1.04 0.84
C THR A 240 -0.31 0.83 0.97
N TYR A 241 0.25 1.00 2.15
CA TYR A 241 1.68 0.76 2.36
C TYR A 241 2.10 -0.68 2.09
N ASN A 242 1.17 -1.66 2.11
CA ASN A 242 1.47 -3.05 1.74
C ASN A 242 1.75 -3.22 0.24
N LEU A 243 1.38 -2.23 -0.60
CA LEU A 243 1.73 -2.22 -2.02
C LEU A 243 3.23 -2.00 -2.28
N ASP A 244 4.00 -1.56 -1.28
CA ASP A 244 5.46 -1.39 -1.34
C ASP A 244 6.22 -2.71 -1.51
N ARG A 245 5.54 -3.84 -1.29
CA ARG A 245 6.07 -5.20 -1.46
C ARG A 245 6.06 -5.67 -2.92
N HIS A 246 5.48 -4.87 -3.83
CA HIS A 246 5.31 -5.24 -5.22
C HIS A 246 6.13 -4.33 -6.14
N ASP A 247 7.06 -4.94 -6.87
CA ASP A 247 7.80 -4.29 -7.96
C ASP A 247 7.23 -4.79 -9.30
N VAL A 248 6.44 -3.95 -9.96
CA VAL A 248 5.91 -4.21 -11.30
C VAL A 248 6.97 -3.79 -12.30
N LYS A 249 7.61 -4.77 -12.95
CA LYS A 249 8.77 -4.50 -13.80
C LYS A 249 8.86 -5.45 -14.98
N CYS A 250 9.01 -4.89 -16.16
CA CYS A 250 9.31 -5.61 -17.39
C CYS A 250 10.83 -5.69 -17.61
N GLU A 251 11.25 -6.62 -18.46
CA GLU A 251 12.65 -6.72 -18.88
C GLU A 251 13.05 -5.48 -19.71
N PRO A 252 14.35 -5.20 -19.81
CA PRO A 252 14.85 -4.15 -20.69
C PRO A 252 14.37 -4.35 -22.13
N GLY A 253 13.88 -3.28 -22.78
CA GLY A 253 13.28 -3.33 -24.12
C GLY A 253 11.83 -3.77 -24.17
N GLU A 254 11.21 -4.05 -23.01
CA GLU A 254 9.79 -4.30 -22.88
C GLU A 254 9.07 -3.14 -22.20
N ALA A 255 7.78 -3.00 -22.46
CA ALA A 255 6.90 -2.04 -21.80
C ALA A 255 5.63 -2.69 -21.27
N ILE A 256 5.04 -2.07 -20.24
CA ILE A 256 3.78 -2.52 -19.65
C ILE A 256 2.63 -2.10 -20.57
N THR A 257 1.79 -3.06 -20.98
CA THR A 257 0.59 -2.80 -21.78
C THR A 257 -0.71 -2.92 -20.98
N SER A 258 -0.70 -3.69 -19.91
CA SER A 258 -1.82 -3.76 -18.96
C SER A 258 -1.36 -4.13 -17.56
N PHE A 259 -2.13 -3.72 -16.55
CA PHE A 259 -1.94 -4.18 -15.17
C PHE A 259 -3.25 -4.17 -14.37
N ARG A 260 -3.31 -4.98 -13.36
CA ARG A 260 -4.35 -4.97 -12.32
C ARG A 260 -3.84 -5.56 -11.02
N LEU A 261 -4.41 -5.15 -9.91
CA LEU A 261 -4.29 -5.87 -8.65
C LEU A 261 -5.14 -7.14 -8.72
N ILE A 262 -4.65 -8.25 -8.20
CA ILE A 262 -5.39 -9.52 -8.09
C ILE A 262 -5.33 -10.01 -6.65
N ARG A 263 -6.33 -10.80 -6.27
CA ARG A 263 -6.38 -11.51 -4.99
C ARG A 263 -6.23 -13.01 -5.21
N ASN A 264 -5.79 -13.72 -4.20
CA ASN A 264 -5.80 -15.19 -4.22
C ASN A 264 -7.26 -15.73 -4.29
N THR A 265 -7.40 -16.99 -4.67
CA THR A 265 -8.73 -17.63 -4.80
C THR A 265 -9.44 -17.72 -3.45
N PRO A 266 -10.79 -17.87 -3.42
CA PRO A 266 -11.51 -18.07 -2.16
C PRO A 266 -10.98 -19.24 -1.35
N GLU A 267 -10.65 -20.35 -2.02
CA GLU A 267 -10.12 -21.56 -1.39
C GLU A 267 -8.75 -21.32 -0.75
N ASP A 268 -7.87 -20.57 -1.45
CA ASP A 268 -6.57 -20.17 -0.90
C ASP A 268 -6.71 -19.22 0.29
N ARG A 269 -7.71 -18.35 0.29
CA ARG A 269 -7.96 -17.40 1.41
C ARG A 269 -8.36 -18.11 2.68
N GLU A 270 -9.16 -19.18 2.58
CA GLU A 270 -9.54 -19.99 3.74
C GLU A 270 -8.32 -20.66 4.40
N MET A 271 -7.31 -21.04 3.61
CA MET A 271 -6.12 -21.75 4.10
C MET A 271 -4.97 -20.80 4.49
N ASN A 272 -4.76 -19.73 3.74
CA ASN A 272 -3.56 -18.91 3.79
C ASN A 272 -3.83 -17.41 4.05
N GLY A 273 -5.09 -17.03 4.36
CA GLY A 273 -5.50 -15.63 4.50
C GLY A 273 -5.60 -14.88 3.18
N ASP A 274 -6.02 -13.62 3.26
CA ASP A 274 -6.09 -12.73 2.11
C ASP A 274 -4.69 -12.34 1.63
N ARG A 275 -4.44 -12.56 0.33
CA ARG A 275 -3.17 -12.24 -0.33
C ARG A 275 -3.41 -11.50 -1.63
N VAL A 276 -2.50 -10.63 -2.00
CA VAL A 276 -2.58 -9.80 -3.21
C VAL A 276 -1.30 -9.88 -4.03
N ALA A 277 -1.42 -9.59 -5.31
CA ALA A 277 -0.32 -9.41 -6.25
C ALA A 277 -0.73 -8.46 -7.39
N TYR A 278 0.22 -7.91 -8.11
CA TYR A 278 -0.05 -7.33 -9.42
C TYR A 278 0.08 -8.40 -10.49
N SER A 279 -0.94 -8.50 -11.36
CA SER A 279 -0.87 -9.20 -12.65
C SER A 279 -0.72 -8.15 -13.74
N TYR A 280 0.28 -8.30 -14.61
CA TYR A 280 0.60 -7.33 -15.64
C TYR A 280 1.16 -7.99 -16.88
N LYS A 281 1.11 -7.29 -18.01
CA LYS A 281 1.59 -7.78 -19.30
C LYS A 281 2.76 -6.94 -19.77
N CYS A 282 3.86 -7.58 -20.08
CA CYS A 282 5.06 -7.01 -20.69
C CYS A 282 5.13 -7.38 -22.15
N CYS A 283 5.33 -6.41 -23.03
CA CYS A 283 5.47 -6.63 -24.46
C CYS A 283 6.78 -6.01 -24.98
N LYS A 284 7.48 -6.74 -25.86
CA LYS A 284 8.68 -6.25 -26.52
C LYS A 284 8.36 -5.09 -27.44
N MET A 285 9.15 -4.05 -27.34
CA MET A 285 9.02 -2.88 -28.22
C MET A 285 9.74 -3.10 -29.56
N PRO A 286 9.25 -2.45 -30.65
CA PRO A 286 9.76 -2.65 -32.02
C PRO A 286 11.21 -2.24 -32.22
#